data_38766270bce2bd417832e6cc4a9e2b6c
#
_entry.id   38766270bce2bd417832e6cc4a9e2b6c
#
_cell.length_a   1.000
_cell.length_b   1.000
_cell.length_c   1.000
_cell.angle_alpha   90.00
_cell.angle_beta   90.00
_cell.angle_gamma   90.00
#
_symmetry.space_group_name_H-M   'P 1'
#
loop_
_entity.id
_entity.type
_entity.pdbx_description
1 polymer ?
#
loop_
_entity_poly.entity_id
_entity_poly.type
_entity_poly.pdbx_seq_one_letter_code
_entity_poly.pdbx_strand_id
1 'polypeptide(L)'
;DLCMVVHYLLTNNYKIVNKRKFFEWFVSSYTKIKNAVDNNGNNIILWKDTRGLNARDYSGVQRSYDGGHRAARLEAFVTEFSQLDEEVIIQKDSKRQYEANIRPLLWLQQDKKCAISSREIPLEHIMNGNITHVEHIIPHAKGGLTTVENAQLVFADENLIKSDDIPMGSL
;
A
#
# COMPACT_ATOMS: atom_id res chain seq x y z
N ASP A 1 20.03 -4.44 -4.16
CA ASP A 1 18.88 -3.90 -4.90
C ASP A 1 17.53 -4.30 -4.28
N LEU A 2 17.28 -5.59 -3.95
CA LEU A 2 16.01 -6.02 -3.33
C LEU A 2 15.70 -5.26 -2.03
N CYS A 3 16.67 -5.15 -1.12
CA CYS A 3 16.47 -4.40 0.14
C CYS A 3 16.12 -2.93 -0.12
N MET A 4 16.70 -2.33 -1.14
CA MET A 4 16.44 -0.94 -1.53
C MET A 4 15.03 -0.76 -2.08
N VAL A 5 14.58 -1.69 -2.93
CA VAL A 5 13.20 -1.69 -3.48
C VAL A 5 12.18 -1.92 -2.37
N VAL A 6 12.42 -2.89 -1.48
CA VAL A 6 11.53 -3.15 -0.33
C VAL A 6 11.50 -1.95 0.62
N HIS A 7 12.63 -1.33 0.91
CA HIS A 7 12.68 -0.11 1.73
C HIS A 7 11.88 1.02 1.10
N TYR A 8 12.02 1.25 -0.21
CA TYR A 8 11.23 2.25 -0.93
C TYR A 8 9.73 1.99 -0.82
N LEU A 9 9.29 0.74 -1.03
CA LEU A 9 7.88 0.38 -0.91
C LEU A 9 7.35 0.67 0.50
N LEU A 10 8.07 0.26 1.53
CA LEU A 10 7.65 0.45 2.92
C LEU A 10 7.58 1.94 3.31
N THR A 11 8.56 2.75 2.86
CA THR A 11 8.59 4.20 3.16
C THR A 11 7.53 4.99 2.40
N ASN A 12 7.03 4.45 1.26
CA ASN A 12 5.94 5.04 0.49
C ASN A 12 4.57 4.38 0.76
N ASN A 13 4.42 3.76 1.93
CA ASN A 13 3.19 3.12 2.40
C ASN A 13 2.67 1.96 1.55
N TYR A 14 3.52 1.30 0.78
CA TYR A 14 3.14 0.07 0.10
C TYR A 14 3.26 -1.15 1.02
N LYS A 15 2.39 -2.12 0.81
CA LYS A 15 2.45 -3.44 1.42
C LYS A 15 2.60 -4.50 0.34
N ILE A 16 3.57 -5.39 0.49
CA ILE A 16 3.68 -6.57 -0.36
C ILE A 16 2.65 -7.60 0.14
N VAL A 17 1.67 -7.89 -0.70
CA VAL A 17 0.58 -8.84 -0.40
C VAL A 17 0.99 -10.25 -0.77
N ASN A 18 1.52 -10.43 -1.98
CA ASN A 18 2.00 -11.73 -2.47
C ASN A 18 3.53 -11.70 -2.61
N LYS A 19 4.21 -12.23 -1.60
CA LYS A 19 5.69 -12.26 -1.58
C LYS A 19 6.30 -13.05 -2.72
N ARG A 20 5.65 -14.16 -3.16
CA ARG A 20 6.14 -15.00 -4.24
C ARG A 20 6.07 -14.27 -5.58
N LYS A 21 4.90 -13.75 -5.96
CA LYS A 21 4.72 -12.97 -7.19
C LYS A 21 5.62 -11.72 -7.19
N PHE A 22 5.78 -11.05 -6.05
CA PHE A 22 6.69 -9.91 -5.92
C PHE A 22 8.14 -10.32 -6.19
N PHE A 23 8.61 -11.44 -5.67
CA PHE A 23 9.97 -11.91 -5.90
C PHE A 23 10.18 -12.34 -7.37
N GLU A 24 9.23 -13.01 -7.98
CA GLU A 24 9.25 -13.37 -9.40
C GLU A 24 9.34 -12.11 -10.28
N TRP A 25 8.53 -11.10 -10.00
CA TRP A 25 8.63 -9.79 -10.65
C TRP A 25 10.00 -9.14 -10.44
N PHE A 26 10.51 -9.14 -9.21
CA PHE A 26 11.82 -8.53 -8.91
C PHE A 26 12.95 -9.20 -9.71
N VAL A 27 12.97 -10.51 -9.77
CA VAL A 27 13.98 -11.27 -10.54
C VAL A 27 13.88 -10.97 -12.03
N SER A 28 12.67 -10.93 -12.58
CA SER A 28 12.41 -10.58 -13.97
C SER A 28 12.88 -9.16 -14.29
N SER A 29 12.47 -8.17 -13.50
CA SER A 29 12.86 -6.77 -13.67
C SER A 29 14.37 -6.57 -13.49
N TYR A 30 14.99 -7.23 -12.51
CA TYR A 30 16.43 -7.21 -12.31
C TYR A 30 17.18 -7.73 -13.55
N THR A 31 16.73 -8.85 -14.10
CA THR A 31 17.33 -9.45 -15.30
C THR A 31 17.17 -8.55 -16.52
N LYS A 32 15.99 -7.97 -16.70
CA LYS A 32 15.71 -7.01 -17.78
C LYS A 32 16.60 -5.77 -17.68
N ILE A 33 16.68 -5.16 -16.50
CA ILE A 33 17.51 -3.96 -16.27
C ILE A 33 18.98 -4.27 -16.47
N LYS A 34 19.47 -5.41 -15.95
CA LYS A 34 20.87 -5.81 -16.05
C LYS A 34 21.31 -6.13 -17.48
N ASN A 35 20.43 -6.72 -18.28
CA ASN A 35 20.74 -7.18 -19.64
C ASN A 35 20.32 -6.18 -20.72
N ALA A 36 19.84 -5.00 -20.34
CA ALA A 36 19.48 -3.98 -21.30
C ALA A 36 20.72 -3.50 -22.08
N VAL A 37 20.61 -3.43 -23.38
CA VAL A 37 21.65 -2.97 -24.28
C VAL A 37 21.10 -1.90 -25.22
N ASP A 38 21.96 -0.97 -25.65
CA ASP A 38 21.62 0.01 -26.67
C ASP A 38 21.70 -0.61 -28.08
N ASN A 39 21.39 0.19 -29.10
CA ASN A 39 21.44 -0.24 -30.50
C ASN A 39 22.85 -0.69 -30.97
N ASN A 40 23.90 -0.38 -30.22
CA ASN A 40 25.30 -0.76 -30.49
C ASN A 40 25.73 -1.97 -29.65
N GLY A 41 24.84 -2.56 -28.84
CA GLY A 41 25.13 -3.69 -27.98
C GLY A 41 25.82 -3.33 -26.66
N ASN A 42 25.91 -2.05 -26.29
CA ASN A 42 26.44 -1.64 -24.99
C ASN A 42 25.38 -1.78 -23.92
N ASN A 43 25.77 -2.25 -22.73
CA ASN A 43 24.87 -2.31 -21.59
C ASN A 43 24.39 -0.91 -21.20
N ILE A 44 23.08 -0.72 -21.21
CA ILE A 44 22.43 0.52 -20.81
C ILE A 44 21.42 0.27 -19.70
N ILE A 45 21.15 1.30 -18.93
CA ILE A 45 19.94 1.32 -18.10
C ILE A 45 18.82 1.94 -18.94
N LEU A 46 17.79 1.14 -19.26
CA LEU A 46 16.61 1.56 -20.06
C LEU A 46 15.72 2.53 -19.28
N TRP A 47 16.32 3.62 -18.79
CA TRP A 47 15.60 4.54 -17.96
C TRP A 47 16.09 5.97 -18.24
N LYS A 48 15.15 6.86 -18.44
CA LYS A 48 15.41 8.30 -18.52
C LYS A 48 15.37 8.88 -17.12
N ASP A 49 16.53 9.30 -16.62
CA ASP A 49 16.56 10.20 -15.47
C ASP A 49 15.79 11.47 -15.80
N THR A 50 14.85 11.85 -14.94
CA THR A 50 14.11 13.11 -15.03
C THR A 50 15.00 14.35 -15.04
N ARG A 51 16.27 14.20 -14.66
CA ARG A 51 17.30 15.23 -14.69
C ARG A 51 18.13 15.27 -15.97
N GLY A 52 17.77 14.45 -16.98
CA GLY A 52 18.47 14.42 -18.26
C GLY A 52 19.86 13.78 -18.24
N LEU A 53 20.20 13.02 -17.21
CA LEU A 53 21.44 12.25 -17.16
C LEU A 53 21.34 11.09 -18.16
N ASN A 54 22.33 10.98 -19.05
CA ASN A 54 22.42 9.92 -20.04
C ASN A 54 22.38 8.54 -19.39
N ALA A 55 21.75 7.59 -20.09
CA ALA A 55 21.77 6.18 -19.73
C ALA A 55 23.20 5.74 -19.38
N ARG A 56 23.39 5.20 -18.15
CA ARG A 56 24.69 4.73 -17.69
C ARG A 56 24.73 3.22 -17.76
N ASP A 57 25.90 2.68 -18.03
CA ASP A 57 26.13 1.26 -17.93
C ASP A 57 25.75 0.74 -16.53
N TYR A 58 24.83 -0.22 -16.50
CA TYR A 58 24.38 -0.81 -15.24
C TYR A 58 25.54 -1.43 -14.45
N SER A 59 26.52 -2.01 -15.12
CA SER A 59 27.67 -2.63 -14.47
C SER A 59 28.54 -1.60 -13.74
N GLY A 60 28.74 -0.42 -14.31
CA GLY A 60 29.40 0.71 -13.66
C GLY A 60 28.61 1.24 -12.47
N VAL A 61 27.30 1.36 -12.61
CA VAL A 61 26.39 1.79 -11.56
C VAL A 61 26.31 0.77 -10.42
N GLN A 62 26.37 -0.53 -10.72
CA GLN A 62 26.29 -1.59 -9.71
C GLN A 62 27.50 -1.63 -8.77
N ARG A 63 28.69 -1.29 -9.28
CA ARG A 63 29.95 -1.30 -8.50
C ARG A 63 30.09 -0.10 -7.57
N SER A 64 29.31 0.94 -7.78
CA SER A 64 29.41 2.17 -6.99
C SER A 64 28.53 2.12 -5.75
N TYR A 65 29.11 2.46 -4.62
CA TYR A 65 28.41 2.70 -3.36
C TYR A 65 27.89 4.15 -3.23
N ASP A 66 28.08 4.97 -4.26
CA ASP A 66 27.63 6.35 -4.30
C ASP A 66 26.09 6.45 -4.25
N GLY A 67 25.57 7.42 -3.49
CA GLY A 67 24.14 7.65 -3.33
C GLY A 67 23.41 7.95 -4.66
N GLY A 68 24.07 8.64 -5.60
CA GLY A 68 23.54 8.90 -6.94
C GLY A 68 23.28 7.62 -7.75
N HIS A 69 24.21 6.67 -7.70
CA HIS A 69 24.07 5.40 -8.38
C HIS A 69 23.01 4.49 -7.75
N ARG A 70 22.83 4.57 -6.42
CA ARG A 70 21.73 3.86 -5.75
C ARG A 70 20.37 4.40 -6.15
N ALA A 71 20.24 5.73 -6.20
CA ALA A 71 19.02 6.39 -6.66
C ALA A 71 18.66 5.97 -8.08
N ALA A 72 19.66 5.94 -8.98
CA ALA A 72 19.50 5.51 -10.36
C ALA A 72 18.97 4.07 -10.49
N ARG A 73 19.55 3.14 -9.72
CA ARG A 73 19.06 1.74 -9.71
C ARG A 73 17.64 1.63 -9.16
N LEU A 74 17.32 2.35 -8.08
CA LEU A 74 15.98 2.36 -7.54
C LEU A 74 14.96 2.87 -8.54
N GLU A 75 15.27 3.98 -9.23
CA GLU A 75 14.39 4.57 -10.23
C GLU A 75 14.11 3.62 -11.40
N ALA A 76 15.12 2.85 -11.82
CA ALA A 76 14.94 1.80 -12.83
C ALA A 76 13.91 0.72 -12.39
N PHE A 77 13.92 0.33 -11.11
CA PHE A 77 12.92 -0.59 -10.58
C PHE A 77 11.55 0.09 -10.42
N VAL A 78 11.50 1.36 -10.01
CA VAL A 78 10.25 2.11 -9.85
C VAL A 78 9.51 2.23 -11.19
N THR A 79 10.21 2.36 -12.31
CA THR A 79 9.57 2.37 -13.64
C THR A 79 8.90 1.04 -14.00
N GLU A 80 9.38 -0.07 -13.44
CA GLU A 80 8.78 -1.40 -13.64
C GLU A 80 7.60 -1.66 -12.68
N PHE A 81 7.33 -0.79 -11.69
CA PHE A 81 6.23 -0.97 -10.75
C PHE A 81 4.85 -0.95 -11.40
N SER A 82 4.71 -0.32 -12.56
CA SER A 82 3.46 -0.35 -13.35
C SER A 82 3.02 -1.76 -13.76
N GLN A 83 3.93 -2.74 -13.68
CA GLN A 83 3.64 -4.16 -13.94
C GLN A 83 3.11 -4.90 -12.70
N LEU A 84 3.16 -4.25 -11.52
CA LEU A 84 2.65 -4.82 -10.28
C LEU A 84 1.19 -4.43 -10.09
N ASP A 85 0.34 -5.43 -9.97
CA ASP A 85 -1.08 -5.27 -9.69
C ASP A 85 -1.37 -5.31 -8.18
N GLU A 86 -2.62 -5.06 -7.82
CA GLU A 86 -3.08 -5.08 -6.42
C GLU A 86 -2.98 -6.47 -5.76
N GLU A 87 -2.85 -7.54 -6.55
CA GLU A 87 -2.59 -8.87 -6.02
C GLU A 87 -1.16 -9.02 -5.49
N VAL A 88 -0.24 -8.17 -5.93
CA VAL A 88 1.19 -8.21 -5.55
C VAL A 88 1.53 -7.16 -4.52
N ILE A 89 1.17 -5.91 -4.78
CA ILE A 89 1.39 -4.78 -3.87
C ILE A 89 0.13 -3.94 -3.75
N ILE A 90 -0.12 -3.39 -2.56
CA ILE A 90 -1.16 -2.40 -2.33
C ILE A 90 -0.55 -1.17 -1.69
N GLN A 91 -0.98 0.01 -2.11
CA GLN A 91 -0.64 1.25 -1.42
C GLN A 91 -1.63 1.45 -0.27
N LYS A 92 -1.10 1.61 0.95
CA LYS A 92 -1.92 1.93 2.11
C LYS A 92 -2.13 3.43 2.19
N ASP A 93 -3.31 3.84 2.61
CA ASP A 93 -3.57 5.21 3.00
C ASP A 93 -2.63 5.61 4.15
N SER A 94 -2.06 6.82 4.08
CA SER A 94 -1.28 7.41 5.17
C SER A 94 -2.17 7.77 6.38
N LYS A 95 -3.43 8.10 6.11
CA LYS A 95 -4.46 8.38 7.12
C LYS A 95 -5.09 7.07 7.56
N ARG A 96 -5.00 6.76 8.85
CA ARG A 96 -5.54 5.52 9.43
C ARG A 96 -6.81 5.74 10.26
N GLN A 97 -7.01 6.94 10.74
CA GLN A 97 -8.11 7.25 11.64
C GLN A 97 -9.07 8.23 11.01
N TYR A 98 -10.34 7.98 11.21
CA TYR A 98 -11.40 8.91 10.85
C TYR A 98 -11.52 10.05 11.86
N GLU A 99 -11.91 11.21 11.38
CA GLU A 99 -12.28 12.32 12.25
C GLU A 99 -13.65 12.07 12.89
N ALA A 100 -13.81 12.50 14.15
CA ALA A 100 -15.05 12.28 14.89
C ALA A 100 -16.27 12.96 14.24
N ASN A 101 -16.06 14.02 13.46
CA ASN A 101 -17.10 14.79 12.78
C ASN A 101 -17.89 14.00 11.72
N ILE A 102 -17.39 12.85 11.23
CA ILE A 102 -18.12 12.05 10.25
C ILE A 102 -19.20 11.14 10.90
N ARG A 103 -19.17 10.93 12.22
CA ARG A 103 -20.09 10.03 12.93
C ARG A 103 -21.56 10.38 12.72
N PRO A 104 -22.01 11.66 12.84
CA PRO A 104 -23.38 12.02 12.56
C PRO A 104 -23.81 11.73 11.11
N LEU A 105 -22.92 11.93 10.15
CA LEU A 105 -23.17 11.64 8.75
C LEU A 105 -23.40 10.14 8.52
N LEU A 106 -22.50 9.30 9.02
CA LEU A 106 -22.61 7.84 8.91
C LEU A 106 -23.89 7.33 9.60
N TRP A 107 -24.21 7.86 10.77
CA TRP A 107 -25.41 7.51 11.51
C TRP A 107 -26.69 7.78 10.71
N LEU A 108 -26.76 8.92 10.02
CA LEU A 108 -27.87 9.23 9.12
C LEU A 108 -27.90 8.33 7.88
N GLN A 109 -26.75 8.09 7.26
CA GLN A 109 -26.63 7.22 6.09
C GLN A 109 -27.02 5.75 6.38
N GLN A 110 -26.84 5.31 7.62
CA GLN A 110 -27.12 3.97 8.08
C GLN A 110 -28.51 3.83 8.74
N ASP A 111 -29.44 4.77 8.49
CA ASP A 111 -30.77 4.77 9.11
C ASP A 111 -30.72 4.64 10.63
N LYS A 112 -29.74 5.31 11.27
CA LYS A 112 -29.51 5.32 12.72
C LYS A 112 -29.14 3.96 13.33
N LYS A 113 -28.63 3.03 12.52
CA LYS A 113 -28.33 1.66 12.92
C LYS A 113 -26.85 1.34 12.84
N CYS A 114 -26.41 0.39 13.66
CA CYS A 114 -25.11 -0.23 13.57
C CYS A 114 -24.96 -0.99 12.24
N ALA A 115 -23.86 -0.76 11.52
CA ALA A 115 -23.62 -1.41 10.24
C ALA A 115 -23.45 -2.94 10.34
N ILE A 116 -23.06 -3.47 11.51
CA ILE A 116 -22.84 -4.91 11.72
C ILE A 116 -24.16 -5.60 12.14
N SER A 117 -24.77 -5.13 13.24
CA SER A 117 -25.93 -5.81 13.86
C SER A 117 -27.27 -5.27 13.44
N SER A 118 -27.33 -4.13 12.74
CA SER A 118 -28.57 -3.39 12.47
C SER A 118 -29.31 -2.91 13.73
N ARG A 119 -28.70 -3.00 14.90
CA ARG A 119 -29.22 -2.47 16.16
C ARG A 119 -29.23 -0.94 16.10
N GLU A 120 -30.31 -0.31 16.59
CA GLU A 120 -30.45 1.14 16.65
C GLU A 120 -29.34 1.76 17.51
N ILE A 121 -28.72 2.83 17.03
CA ILE A 121 -27.74 3.63 17.76
C ILE A 121 -28.43 4.91 18.25
N PRO A 122 -28.63 5.09 19.56
CA PRO A 122 -29.23 6.30 20.11
C PRO A 122 -28.35 7.54 19.81
N LEU A 123 -29.00 8.70 19.63
CA LEU A 123 -28.30 9.95 19.28
C LEU A 123 -27.22 10.33 20.29
N GLU A 124 -27.45 10.10 21.59
CA GLU A 124 -26.50 10.38 22.67
C GLU A 124 -25.24 9.50 22.60
N HIS A 125 -25.25 8.39 21.86
CA HIS A 125 -24.14 7.46 21.77
C HIS A 125 -23.20 7.74 20.59
N ILE A 126 -23.65 8.48 19.56
CA ILE A 126 -22.88 8.63 18.31
C ILE A 126 -21.51 9.31 18.48
N MET A 127 -21.41 10.24 19.43
CA MET A 127 -20.14 10.97 19.69
C MET A 127 -19.31 10.32 20.80
N ASN A 128 -19.81 9.27 21.45
CA ASN A 128 -19.09 8.59 22.50
C ASN A 128 -18.18 7.48 21.93
N GLY A 129 -16.88 7.73 21.90
CA GLY A 129 -15.87 6.80 21.38
C GLY A 129 -15.73 5.49 22.17
N ASN A 130 -16.31 5.38 23.37
CA ASN A 130 -16.32 4.13 24.12
C ASN A 130 -17.54 3.25 23.76
N ILE A 131 -18.55 3.82 23.12
CA ILE A 131 -19.79 3.13 22.77
C ILE A 131 -19.85 2.82 21.27
N THR A 132 -19.41 3.77 20.43
CA THR A 132 -19.42 3.61 18.98
C THR A 132 -18.06 3.88 18.37
N HIS A 133 -17.71 3.10 17.35
CA HIS A 133 -16.48 3.28 16.56
C HIS A 133 -16.82 3.59 15.11
N VAL A 134 -15.95 4.36 14.46
CA VAL A 134 -15.91 4.45 13.00
C VAL A 134 -14.90 3.43 12.50
N GLU A 135 -15.36 2.48 11.72
CA GLU A 135 -14.57 1.35 11.24
C GLU A 135 -14.48 1.37 9.70
N HIS A 136 -13.41 0.81 9.16
CA HIS A 136 -13.25 0.64 7.72
C HIS A 136 -14.09 -0.54 7.22
N ILE A 137 -14.90 -0.35 6.16
CA ILE A 137 -15.61 -1.43 5.46
C ILE A 137 -14.60 -2.40 4.86
N ILE A 138 -13.69 -1.88 4.04
CA ILE A 138 -12.49 -2.60 3.60
C ILE A 138 -11.37 -2.26 4.59
N PRO A 139 -10.84 -3.23 5.35
CA PRO A 139 -9.83 -2.97 6.37
C PRO A 139 -8.61 -2.21 5.83
N HIS A 140 -8.13 -1.22 6.57
CA HIS A 140 -6.92 -0.47 6.23
C HIS A 140 -5.71 -1.39 5.98
N ALA A 141 -5.60 -2.50 6.71
CA ALA A 141 -4.55 -3.50 6.52
C ALA A 141 -4.64 -4.22 5.15
N LYS A 142 -5.81 -4.18 4.51
CA LYS A 142 -6.08 -4.74 3.18
C LYS A 142 -6.10 -3.68 2.07
N GLY A 143 -5.65 -2.44 2.36
CA GLY A 143 -5.60 -1.34 1.40
C GLY A 143 -6.83 -0.44 1.39
N GLY A 144 -7.76 -0.61 2.32
CA GLY A 144 -8.92 0.28 2.44
C GLY A 144 -8.50 1.71 2.74
N LEU A 145 -9.03 2.66 1.98
CA LEU A 145 -8.79 4.10 2.15
C LEU A 145 -9.61 4.65 3.31
N THR A 146 -9.10 5.70 3.96
CA THR A 146 -9.80 6.41 5.04
C THR A 146 -10.69 7.50 4.43
N THR A 147 -11.70 7.07 3.69
CA THR A 147 -12.71 7.93 3.06
C THR A 147 -14.10 7.63 3.64
N VAL A 148 -15.04 8.57 3.47
CA VAL A 148 -16.41 8.41 3.99
C VAL A 148 -17.11 7.19 3.38
N GLU A 149 -16.84 6.89 2.10
CA GLU A 149 -17.42 5.76 1.36
C GLU A 149 -16.93 4.42 1.91
N ASN A 150 -15.74 4.39 2.51
CA ASN A 150 -15.18 3.21 3.15
C ASN A 150 -15.35 3.22 4.68
N ALA A 151 -16.20 4.09 5.20
CA ALA A 151 -16.46 4.24 6.63
C ALA A 151 -17.82 3.64 7.02
N GLN A 152 -17.87 3.04 8.19
CA GLN A 152 -19.11 2.59 8.81
C GLN A 152 -19.11 2.88 10.31
N LEU A 153 -20.28 3.19 10.87
CA LEU A 153 -20.47 3.38 12.30
C LEU A 153 -20.98 2.08 12.93
N VAL A 154 -20.29 1.62 13.95
CA VAL A 154 -20.56 0.34 14.63
C VAL A 154 -20.52 0.52 16.14
N PHE A 155 -21.13 -0.40 16.90
CA PHE A 155 -20.89 -0.48 18.33
C PHE A 155 -19.48 -0.99 18.62
N ALA A 156 -18.86 -0.46 19.66
CA ALA A 156 -17.47 -0.79 20.06
C ALA A 156 -17.32 -2.27 20.45
N ASP A 157 -18.30 -2.84 21.14
CA ASP A 157 -18.35 -4.26 21.53
C ASP A 157 -18.39 -5.20 20.31
N GLU A 158 -19.17 -4.85 19.29
CA GLU A 158 -19.30 -5.63 18.06
C GLU A 158 -18.07 -5.53 17.16
N ASN A 159 -17.38 -4.40 17.19
CA ASN A 159 -16.12 -4.21 16.45
C ASN A 159 -14.99 -5.10 16.98
N LEU A 160 -14.93 -5.31 18.28
CA LEU A 160 -13.95 -6.19 18.91
C LEU A 160 -14.14 -7.66 18.51
N ILE A 161 -15.39 -8.13 18.44
CA ILE A 161 -15.71 -9.50 18.01
C ILE A 161 -15.24 -9.75 16.57
N LYS A 162 -15.44 -8.77 15.66
CA LYS A 162 -14.99 -8.88 14.26
C LYS A 162 -13.47 -8.97 14.13
N SER A 163 -12.68 -8.42 15.06
CA SER A 163 -11.22 -8.49 15.04
C SER A 163 -10.67 -9.85 15.50
N ASP A 164 -11.44 -10.60 16.29
CA ASP A 164 -11.04 -11.91 16.81
C ASP A 164 -11.40 -13.08 15.87
N ASP A 165 -12.27 -12.84 14.86
CA ASP A 165 -12.64 -13.81 13.82
C ASP A 165 -11.60 -13.93 12.67
N ILE A 166 -10.31 -13.70 12.94
CA ILE A 166 -9.24 -14.14 12.05
C ILE A 166 -9.01 -15.62 12.38
N PRO A 167 -9.33 -16.57 11.48
CA PRO A 167 -9.01 -17.97 11.72
C PRO A 167 -7.50 -18.09 11.95
N MET A 168 -7.09 -18.50 13.14
CA MET A 168 -5.73 -18.98 13.39
C MET A 168 -5.54 -20.26 12.59
N GLY A 169 -5.13 -20.15 11.33
CA GLY A 169 -4.92 -21.31 10.48
C GLY A 169 -4.65 -20.98 9.03
N SER A 170 -3.57 -20.26 8.76
CA SER A 170 -2.80 -20.41 7.51
C SER A 170 -1.47 -19.71 7.67
N LEU A 171 -0.57 -20.36 8.39
CA LEU A 171 0.87 -20.17 8.26
C LEU A 171 1.40 -20.98 7.08
#